data_a04ad916bba9dec6fed26edb7e23570c
#
_entry.id   a04ad916bba9dec6fed26edb7e23570c
#
_cell.length_a   1.000
_cell.length_b   1.000
_cell.length_c   1.000
_cell.angle_alpha   90.00
_cell.angle_beta   90.00
_cell.angle_gamma   90.00
#
_symmetry.space_group_name_H-M   'P 1'
#
loop_
_entity.id
_entity.type
_entity.pdbx_description
1 polymer ?
#
loop_
_entity_poly.entity_id
_entity_poly.type
_entity_poly.pdbx_seq_one_letter_code
_entity_poly.pdbx_strand_id
1 'polypeptide(L)'
;IDNVDQALERAVDNGVKNLVVQPTHLMHGAEYDELVETLDNYKDKFETVTVAEPMLGEVGSDATVINEDKAKVAEAITAEAVKTAGYDSLDAAKEDGTAFVFMGHGTSHSAKVSYSQMAAQMKDLSYDNVFIGTVEGEPEETACENVIEAVKEAGYTKVVLRPLMVVAGDHANNDMAGDD
;
A
#
# COMPACT_ATOMS: atom_id res chain seq x y z
N ILE A 1 0.33 -22.87 8.40
CA ILE A 1 -0.12 -21.53 8.82
C ILE A 1 -1.62 -21.60 8.96
N ASP A 2 -2.16 -21.09 10.07
CA ASP A 2 -3.60 -21.03 10.31
C ASP A 2 -4.26 -19.99 9.41
N ASN A 3 -5.48 -20.27 8.99
CA ASN A 3 -6.38 -19.24 8.50
C ASN A 3 -6.97 -18.45 9.69
N VAL A 4 -7.80 -17.42 9.41
CA VAL A 4 -8.34 -16.53 10.45
C VAL A 4 -9.17 -17.31 11.47
N ASP A 5 -10.10 -18.18 11.02
CA ASP A 5 -10.94 -18.99 11.92
C ASP A 5 -10.10 -19.87 12.85
N GLN A 6 -9.13 -20.61 12.29
CA GLN A 6 -8.25 -21.48 13.09
C GLN A 6 -7.42 -20.70 14.11
N ALA A 7 -6.96 -19.49 13.75
CA ALA A 7 -6.23 -18.64 14.67
C ALA A 7 -7.13 -18.13 15.81
N LEU A 8 -8.37 -17.75 15.50
CA LEU A 8 -9.37 -17.30 16.47
C LEU A 8 -9.81 -18.43 17.38
N GLU A 9 -10.10 -19.62 16.85
CA GLU A 9 -10.41 -20.82 17.65
C GLU A 9 -9.29 -21.14 18.63
N ARG A 10 -8.04 -21.11 18.16
CA ARG A 10 -6.88 -21.32 19.01
C ARG A 10 -6.74 -20.25 20.11
N ALA A 11 -7.05 -18.99 19.81
CA ALA A 11 -7.05 -17.93 20.80
C ALA A 11 -8.11 -18.17 21.89
N VAL A 12 -9.32 -18.61 21.49
CA VAL A 12 -10.39 -19.00 22.42
C VAL A 12 -9.95 -20.19 23.30
N ASP A 13 -9.41 -21.23 22.70
CA ASP A 13 -8.94 -22.43 23.42
C ASP A 13 -7.81 -22.12 24.41
N ASN A 14 -6.98 -21.14 24.11
CA ASN A 14 -5.92 -20.65 24.99
C ASN A 14 -6.43 -19.69 26.09
N GLY A 15 -7.73 -19.42 26.14
CA GLY A 15 -8.34 -18.57 27.16
C GLY A 15 -8.01 -17.08 27.01
N VAL A 16 -7.69 -16.62 25.79
CA VAL A 16 -7.51 -15.20 25.50
C VAL A 16 -8.81 -14.46 25.77
N LYS A 17 -8.76 -13.38 26.54
CA LYS A 17 -9.92 -12.57 26.90
C LYS A 17 -10.00 -11.28 26.11
N ASN A 18 -8.85 -10.64 25.88
CA ASN A 18 -8.76 -9.40 25.15
C ASN A 18 -7.95 -9.66 23.86
N LEU A 19 -8.63 -9.52 22.73
CA LEU A 19 -8.03 -9.75 21.41
C LEU A 19 -7.72 -8.43 20.73
N VAL A 20 -6.49 -8.28 20.26
CA VAL A 20 -6.08 -7.20 19.36
C VAL A 20 -5.64 -7.84 18.05
N VAL A 21 -6.24 -7.41 16.95
CA VAL A 21 -5.93 -7.88 15.62
C VAL A 21 -5.25 -6.76 14.85
N GLN A 22 -4.02 -7.01 14.40
CA GLN A 22 -3.30 -6.12 13.48
C GLN A 22 -3.35 -6.72 12.09
N PRO A 23 -4.15 -6.16 11.16
CA PRO A 23 -4.14 -6.60 9.77
C PRO A 23 -2.80 -6.21 9.12
N THR A 24 -2.24 -7.15 8.37
CA THR A 24 -1.04 -6.89 7.54
C THR A 24 -1.44 -6.57 6.09
N HIS A 25 -2.60 -5.98 5.92
CA HIS A 25 -3.11 -5.49 4.65
C HIS A 25 -2.58 -4.08 4.36
N LEU A 26 -2.48 -3.73 3.08
CA LEU A 26 -2.11 -2.38 2.67
C LEU A 26 -3.24 -1.38 2.95
N MET A 27 -4.49 -1.77 2.66
CA MET A 27 -5.69 -0.92 2.71
C MET A 27 -6.93 -1.71 3.13
N HIS A 28 -8.05 -1.02 3.29
CA HIS A 28 -9.39 -1.58 3.51
C HIS A 28 -9.93 -2.24 2.23
N GLY A 29 -9.26 -3.28 1.72
CA GLY A 29 -9.67 -4.05 0.56
C GLY A 29 -10.57 -5.24 0.92
N ALA A 30 -10.85 -6.10 -0.07
CA ALA A 30 -11.72 -7.25 0.10
C ALA A 30 -11.25 -8.21 1.21
N GLU A 31 -9.95 -8.45 1.31
CA GLU A 31 -9.39 -9.32 2.34
C GLU A 31 -9.49 -8.73 3.74
N TYR A 32 -9.47 -7.40 3.86
CA TYR A 32 -9.74 -6.73 5.13
C TYR A 32 -11.21 -6.85 5.53
N ASP A 33 -12.13 -6.69 4.58
CA ASP A 33 -13.56 -6.85 4.82
C ASP A 33 -13.87 -8.28 5.26
N GLU A 34 -13.29 -9.30 4.61
CA GLU A 34 -13.41 -10.71 5.00
C GLU A 34 -12.88 -10.97 6.42
N LEU A 35 -11.74 -10.35 6.78
CA LEU A 35 -11.20 -10.42 8.14
C LEU A 35 -12.19 -9.87 9.16
N VAL A 36 -12.75 -8.69 8.92
CA VAL A 36 -13.69 -8.03 9.83
C VAL A 36 -14.98 -8.84 9.96
N GLU A 37 -15.51 -9.35 8.85
CA GLU A 37 -16.68 -10.22 8.84
C GLU A 37 -16.44 -11.51 9.66
N THR A 38 -15.28 -12.12 9.49
CA THR A 38 -14.91 -13.32 10.25
C THR A 38 -14.82 -13.00 11.75
N LEU A 39 -14.19 -11.88 12.12
CA LEU A 39 -14.08 -11.45 13.52
C LEU A 39 -15.45 -11.21 14.18
N ASP A 40 -16.43 -10.72 13.42
CA ASP A 40 -17.78 -10.49 13.93
C ASP A 40 -18.42 -11.78 14.46
N ASN A 41 -18.10 -12.93 13.87
CA ASN A 41 -18.60 -14.24 14.33
C ASN A 41 -17.97 -14.70 15.66
N TYR A 42 -16.86 -14.08 16.08
CA TYR A 42 -16.13 -14.43 17.30
C TYR A 42 -16.21 -13.38 18.41
N LYS A 43 -16.88 -12.24 18.19
CA LYS A 43 -16.97 -11.13 19.17
C LYS A 43 -17.39 -11.59 20.55
N ASP A 44 -18.40 -12.45 20.64
CA ASP A 44 -18.95 -12.96 21.89
C ASP A 44 -18.03 -13.98 22.60
N LYS A 45 -16.95 -14.40 21.99
CA LYS A 45 -15.97 -15.33 22.56
C LYS A 45 -14.90 -14.64 23.38
N PHE A 46 -14.76 -13.32 23.25
CA PHE A 46 -13.76 -12.51 23.94
C PHE A 46 -14.43 -11.43 24.79
N GLU A 47 -13.74 -10.95 25.82
CA GLU A 47 -14.22 -9.81 26.62
C GLU A 47 -14.10 -8.50 25.81
N THR A 48 -13.03 -8.37 25.02
CA THR A 48 -12.84 -7.26 24.07
C THR A 48 -12.18 -7.74 22.77
N VAL A 49 -12.61 -7.16 21.65
CA VAL A 49 -11.98 -7.31 20.34
C VAL A 49 -11.69 -5.93 19.78
N THR A 50 -10.44 -5.68 19.43
CA THR A 50 -10.01 -4.44 18.78
C THR A 50 -9.29 -4.80 17.48
N VAL A 51 -9.69 -4.16 16.38
CA VAL A 51 -9.02 -4.29 15.08
C VAL A 51 -8.29 -2.99 14.80
N ALA A 52 -7.01 -3.08 14.49
CA ALA A 52 -6.22 -1.94 14.07
C ALA A 52 -6.44 -1.64 12.58
N GLU A 53 -6.12 -0.41 12.18
CA GLU A 53 -6.18 0.01 10.78
C GLU A 53 -5.10 -0.70 9.93
N PRO A 54 -5.36 -0.94 8.64
CA PRO A 54 -4.35 -1.30 7.66
C PRO A 54 -3.28 -0.20 7.51
N MET A 55 -2.19 -0.49 6.80
CA MET A 55 -1.04 0.42 6.70
C MET A 55 -1.39 1.81 6.16
N LEU A 56 -2.30 1.92 5.17
CA LEU A 56 -2.74 3.19 4.61
C LEU A 56 -3.90 3.85 5.38
N GLY A 57 -4.34 3.24 6.49
CA GLY A 57 -5.44 3.75 7.32
C GLY A 57 -6.78 3.75 6.58
N GLU A 58 -7.71 4.57 7.05
CA GLU A 58 -9.05 4.70 6.50
C GLU A 58 -9.05 5.13 5.02
N VAL A 59 -10.03 4.63 4.27
CA VAL A 59 -10.32 5.06 2.90
C VAL A 59 -11.16 6.32 2.96
N GLY A 60 -10.70 7.41 2.32
CA GLY A 60 -11.53 8.60 2.14
C GLY A 60 -12.64 8.38 1.11
N SER A 61 -13.58 9.32 1.04
CA SER A 61 -14.69 9.27 0.08
C SER A 61 -14.24 9.37 -1.39
N ASP A 62 -13.12 9.99 -1.62
CA ASP A 62 -12.50 10.18 -2.94
C ASP A 62 -10.99 10.46 -2.79
N ALA A 63 -10.29 10.65 -3.91
CA ALA A 63 -8.84 10.86 -3.94
C ALA A 63 -8.35 12.13 -3.22
N THR A 64 -9.24 13.04 -2.85
CA THR A 64 -8.87 14.31 -2.18
C THR A 64 -8.99 14.25 -0.66
N VAL A 65 -9.67 13.22 -0.13
CA VAL A 65 -9.85 13.03 1.32
C VAL A 65 -8.79 12.07 1.83
N ILE A 66 -7.64 12.62 2.22
CA ILE A 66 -6.44 11.87 2.57
C ILE A 66 -6.24 11.91 4.09
N ASN A 67 -6.05 10.73 4.70
CA ASN A 67 -5.75 10.61 6.13
C ASN A 67 -4.23 10.79 6.41
N GLU A 68 -3.88 10.99 7.69
CA GLU A 68 -2.49 11.19 8.11
C GLU A 68 -1.59 9.97 7.90
N ASP A 69 -2.14 8.76 7.88
CA ASP A 69 -1.34 7.54 7.72
C ASP A 69 -0.73 7.46 6.33
N LYS A 70 -1.46 7.92 5.30
CA LYS A 70 -0.93 8.01 3.94
C LYS A 70 0.25 8.97 3.83
N ALA A 71 0.21 10.11 4.55
CA ALA A 71 1.33 11.05 4.60
C ALA A 71 2.57 10.39 5.23
N LYS A 72 2.39 9.75 6.39
CA LYS A 72 3.49 9.06 7.09
C LYS A 72 4.10 7.94 6.24
N VAL A 73 3.24 7.15 5.57
CA VAL A 73 3.71 6.08 4.66
C VAL A 73 4.45 6.69 3.47
N ALA A 74 3.90 7.72 2.81
CA ALA A 74 4.54 8.38 1.68
C ALA A 74 5.95 8.90 2.03
N GLU A 75 6.09 9.57 3.17
CA GLU A 75 7.39 10.05 3.66
C GLU A 75 8.36 8.90 3.93
N ALA A 76 7.91 7.87 4.65
CA ALA A 76 8.75 6.75 5.05
C ALA A 76 9.26 5.93 3.86
N ILE A 77 8.36 5.55 2.92
CA ILE A 77 8.74 4.74 1.76
C ILE A 77 9.63 5.53 0.80
N THR A 78 9.37 6.84 0.62
CA THR A 78 10.19 7.70 -0.23
C THR A 78 11.59 7.88 0.34
N ALA A 79 11.71 8.17 1.64
CA ALA A 79 13.01 8.31 2.31
C ALA A 79 13.85 7.04 2.19
N GLU A 80 13.25 5.87 2.39
CA GLU A 80 13.97 4.59 2.28
C GLU A 80 14.33 4.26 0.82
N ALA A 81 13.47 4.58 -0.15
CA ALA A 81 13.76 4.38 -1.56
C ALA A 81 14.94 5.24 -2.03
N VAL A 82 14.95 6.52 -1.67
CA VAL A 82 16.04 7.46 -1.96
C VAL A 82 17.37 6.96 -1.40
N LYS A 83 17.38 6.61 -0.11
CA LYS A 83 18.56 6.09 0.58
C LYS A 83 19.09 4.80 -0.07
N THR A 84 18.20 3.85 -0.38
CA THR A 84 18.59 2.56 -0.96
C THR A 84 19.08 2.72 -2.39
N ALA A 85 18.56 3.71 -3.13
CA ALA A 85 19.03 4.06 -4.47
C ALA A 85 20.39 4.80 -4.46
N GLY A 86 20.90 5.17 -3.28
CA GLY A 86 22.21 5.80 -3.11
C GLY A 86 22.20 7.32 -3.30
N TYR A 87 21.04 7.97 -3.21
CA TYR A 87 20.92 9.42 -3.26
C TYR A 87 20.89 10.03 -1.86
N ASP A 88 21.47 11.22 -1.73
CA ASP A 88 21.45 11.99 -0.49
C ASP A 88 20.09 12.64 -0.20
N SER A 89 19.31 12.90 -1.25
CA SER A 89 17.96 13.49 -1.17
C SER A 89 17.11 13.15 -2.40
N LEU A 90 15.80 13.37 -2.28
CA LEU A 90 14.86 13.24 -3.39
C LEU A 90 15.17 14.25 -4.51
N ASP A 91 15.58 15.48 -4.14
CA ASP A 91 15.99 16.51 -5.11
C ASP A 91 17.26 16.11 -5.87
N ALA A 92 18.25 15.51 -5.19
CA ALA A 92 19.46 15.01 -5.85
C ALA A 92 19.13 13.91 -6.89
N ALA A 93 18.19 13.03 -6.58
CA ALA A 93 17.69 12.04 -7.54
C ALA A 93 16.96 12.70 -8.72
N LYS A 94 16.13 13.72 -8.45
CA LYS A 94 15.43 14.49 -9.47
C LYS A 94 16.40 15.19 -10.43
N GLU A 95 17.44 15.83 -9.89
CA GLU A 95 18.49 16.49 -10.69
C GLU A 95 19.27 15.48 -11.56
N ASP A 96 19.44 14.23 -11.10
CA ASP A 96 20.05 13.12 -11.87
C ASP A 96 19.07 12.47 -12.87
N GLY A 97 17.86 13.01 -13.01
CA GLY A 97 16.83 12.51 -13.94
C GLY A 97 16.17 11.21 -13.49
N THR A 98 16.17 10.93 -12.18
CA THR A 98 15.61 9.70 -11.60
C THR A 98 14.21 9.94 -11.01
N ALA A 99 13.26 9.12 -11.45
CA ALA A 99 11.94 8.97 -10.84
C ALA A 99 11.87 7.72 -9.96
N PHE A 100 11.03 7.78 -8.94
CA PHE A 100 10.66 6.63 -8.12
C PHE A 100 9.22 6.23 -8.47
N VAL A 101 9.00 4.96 -8.74
CA VAL A 101 7.67 4.40 -8.98
C VAL A 101 7.36 3.37 -7.91
N PHE A 102 6.33 3.64 -7.11
CA PHE A 102 5.81 2.70 -6.13
C PHE A 102 4.64 1.95 -6.75
N MET A 103 4.83 0.65 -6.97
CA MET A 103 3.88 -0.21 -7.67
C MET A 103 3.11 -1.07 -6.67
N GLY A 104 1.80 -0.83 -6.57
CA GLY A 104 0.87 -1.67 -5.82
C GLY A 104 0.31 -2.81 -6.66
N HIS A 105 -0.47 -3.69 -6.03
CA HIS A 105 -1.17 -4.76 -6.72
C HIS A 105 -2.24 -4.20 -7.67
N GLY A 106 -3.04 -3.28 -7.18
CA GLY A 106 -4.31 -2.87 -7.80
C GLY A 106 -5.47 -3.69 -7.26
N THR A 107 -6.68 -3.21 -7.43
CA THR A 107 -7.89 -3.93 -7.02
C THR A 107 -9.13 -3.33 -7.66
N SER A 108 -10.11 -4.16 -8.03
CA SER A 108 -11.44 -3.70 -8.45
C SER A 108 -12.33 -3.26 -7.27
N HIS A 109 -11.92 -3.53 -6.02
CA HIS A 109 -12.61 -3.10 -4.81
C HIS A 109 -12.67 -1.57 -4.72
N SER A 110 -13.69 -1.01 -4.04
CA SER A 110 -13.84 0.44 -3.86
C SER A 110 -12.64 1.10 -3.17
N ALA A 111 -11.88 0.35 -2.36
CA ALA A 111 -10.66 0.79 -1.71
C ALA A 111 -9.52 1.15 -2.70
N LYS A 112 -9.65 0.85 -3.99
CA LYS A 112 -8.69 1.25 -5.04
C LYS A 112 -8.38 2.76 -5.03
N VAL A 113 -9.30 3.59 -4.54
CA VAL A 113 -9.10 5.02 -4.37
C VAL A 113 -7.88 5.35 -3.48
N SER A 114 -7.44 4.43 -2.62
CA SER A 114 -6.25 4.60 -1.80
C SER A 114 -4.98 4.79 -2.64
N TYR A 115 -4.89 4.21 -3.83
CA TYR A 115 -3.77 4.44 -4.74
C TYR A 115 -3.80 5.87 -5.32
N SER A 116 -4.96 6.36 -5.73
CA SER A 116 -5.14 7.75 -6.18
C SER A 116 -4.85 8.74 -5.05
N GLN A 117 -5.26 8.41 -3.81
CA GLN A 117 -4.94 9.20 -2.61
C GLN A 117 -3.44 9.23 -2.33
N MET A 118 -2.73 8.11 -2.48
CA MET A 118 -1.27 8.10 -2.36
C MET A 118 -0.60 8.96 -3.44
N ALA A 119 -1.08 8.90 -4.69
CA ALA A 119 -0.56 9.76 -5.75
C ALA A 119 -0.81 11.26 -5.46
N ALA A 120 -2.00 11.61 -4.93
CA ALA A 120 -2.30 12.96 -4.49
C ALA A 120 -1.40 13.39 -3.32
N GLN A 121 -1.18 12.50 -2.35
CA GLN A 121 -0.30 12.75 -1.21
C GLN A 121 1.15 13.01 -1.63
N MET A 122 1.68 12.30 -2.62
CA MET A 122 3.02 12.58 -3.15
C MET A 122 3.12 14.01 -3.71
N LYS A 123 2.07 14.47 -4.41
CA LYS A 123 2.00 15.85 -4.93
C LYS A 123 1.90 16.89 -3.80
N ASP A 124 1.10 16.63 -2.77
CA ASP A 124 0.95 17.52 -1.61
C ASP A 124 2.27 17.70 -0.85
N LEU A 125 3.10 16.64 -0.82
CA LEU A 125 4.46 16.68 -0.27
C LEU A 125 5.50 17.29 -1.22
N SER A 126 5.09 17.71 -2.43
CA SER A 126 5.99 18.21 -3.48
C SER A 126 7.02 17.18 -3.96
N TYR A 127 6.65 15.91 -3.93
CA TYR A 127 7.48 14.79 -4.41
C TYR A 127 7.27 14.58 -5.91
N ASP A 128 7.68 15.55 -6.73
CA ASP A 128 7.38 15.63 -8.17
C ASP A 128 7.94 14.47 -8.98
N ASN A 129 8.99 13.80 -8.50
CA ASN A 129 9.61 12.64 -9.13
C ASN A 129 9.20 11.30 -8.50
N VAL A 130 8.06 11.27 -7.79
CA VAL A 130 7.49 10.06 -7.19
C VAL A 130 6.12 9.77 -7.80
N PHE A 131 5.93 8.55 -8.28
CA PHE A 131 4.73 8.10 -8.99
C PHE A 131 4.15 6.86 -8.30
N ILE A 132 2.84 6.70 -8.37
CA ILE A 132 2.13 5.52 -7.88
C ILE A 132 1.56 4.77 -9.08
N GLY A 133 1.86 3.48 -9.14
CA GLY A 133 1.34 2.58 -10.16
C GLY A 133 0.69 1.34 -9.55
N THR A 134 -0.01 0.57 -10.39
CA THR A 134 -0.59 -0.72 -10.03
C THR A 134 -0.37 -1.75 -11.14
N VAL A 135 -0.12 -3.01 -10.74
CA VAL A 135 0.08 -4.13 -11.66
C VAL A 135 -1.21 -4.45 -12.41
N GLU A 136 -2.34 -4.49 -11.70
CA GLU A 136 -3.65 -4.80 -12.26
C GLU A 136 -4.29 -3.62 -13.03
N GLY A 137 -3.67 -2.44 -13.04
CA GLY A 137 -4.21 -1.26 -13.71
C GLY A 137 -5.50 -0.70 -13.09
N GLU A 138 -5.69 -0.92 -11.80
CA GLU A 138 -6.86 -0.46 -11.05
C GLU A 138 -6.46 0.35 -9.79
N PRO A 139 -6.77 1.64 -9.74
CA PRO A 139 -7.56 2.44 -10.71
C PRO A 139 -6.81 2.73 -12.02
N GLU A 140 -7.54 3.04 -13.09
CA GLU A 140 -7.00 3.17 -14.46
C GLU A 140 -5.83 4.17 -14.56
N GLU A 141 -5.89 5.29 -13.85
CA GLU A 141 -4.82 6.30 -13.86
C GLU A 141 -3.50 5.79 -13.28
N THR A 142 -3.52 4.67 -12.54
CA THR A 142 -2.32 4.01 -11.99
C THR A 142 -1.84 2.82 -12.83
N ALA A 143 -2.49 2.55 -13.96
CA ALA A 143 -2.05 1.51 -14.88
C ALA A 143 -0.60 1.73 -15.31
N CYS A 144 0.16 0.65 -15.47
CA CYS A 144 1.59 0.69 -15.74
C CYS A 144 1.94 1.56 -16.96
N GLU A 145 1.16 1.44 -18.04
CA GLU A 145 1.35 2.22 -19.27
C GLU A 145 1.18 3.72 -19.03
N ASN A 146 0.16 4.11 -18.27
CA ASN A 146 -0.11 5.51 -17.93
C ASN A 146 1.00 6.10 -17.05
N VAL A 147 1.53 5.31 -16.12
CA VAL A 147 2.64 5.73 -15.25
C VAL A 147 3.94 5.87 -16.06
N ILE A 148 4.23 4.94 -16.97
CA ILE A 148 5.39 5.03 -17.89
C ILE A 148 5.30 6.29 -18.74
N GLU A 149 4.13 6.61 -19.28
CA GLU A 149 3.91 7.81 -20.09
C GLU A 149 4.13 9.08 -19.24
N ALA A 150 3.53 9.14 -18.04
CA ALA A 150 3.69 10.28 -17.13
C ALA A 150 5.16 10.52 -16.73
N VAL A 151 5.93 9.45 -16.45
CA VAL A 151 7.36 9.54 -16.13
C VAL A 151 8.16 10.09 -17.32
N LYS A 152 7.86 9.63 -18.55
CA LYS A 152 8.50 10.11 -19.78
C LYS A 152 8.16 11.57 -20.08
N GLU A 153 6.89 11.95 -19.95
CA GLU A 153 6.43 13.33 -20.16
C GLU A 153 7.05 14.31 -19.16
N ALA A 154 7.27 13.84 -17.91
CA ALA A 154 7.98 14.61 -16.89
C ALA A 154 9.49 14.75 -17.17
N GLY A 155 10.02 14.06 -18.18
CA GLY A 155 11.41 14.17 -18.63
C GLY A 155 12.41 13.30 -17.88
N TYR A 156 11.95 12.37 -17.05
CA TYR A 156 12.84 11.45 -16.33
C TYR A 156 13.38 10.36 -17.28
N THR A 157 14.63 9.98 -17.08
CA THR A 157 15.35 9.00 -17.91
C THR A 157 15.75 7.73 -17.16
N LYS A 158 15.61 7.75 -15.85
CA LYS A 158 15.88 6.64 -14.94
C LYS A 158 14.68 6.40 -14.05
N VAL A 159 14.41 5.14 -13.73
CA VAL A 159 13.33 4.75 -12.81
C VAL A 159 13.87 3.81 -11.75
N VAL A 160 13.53 4.09 -10.51
CA VAL A 160 13.69 3.17 -9.38
C VAL A 160 12.31 2.60 -9.07
N LEU A 161 12.09 1.33 -9.40
CA LEU A 161 10.83 0.63 -9.15
C LEU A 161 10.85 0.01 -7.74
N ARG A 162 9.79 0.22 -6.98
CA ARG A 162 9.62 -0.30 -5.62
C ARG A 162 8.21 -0.86 -5.43
N PRO A 163 8.03 -1.98 -4.73
CA PRO A 163 6.70 -2.47 -4.41
C PRO A 163 6.02 -1.55 -3.38
N LEU A 164 4.75 -1.24 -3.62
CA LEU A 164 3.83 -0.69 -2.64
C LEU A 164 2.94 -1.84 -2.14
N MET A 165 3.57 -2.77 -1.45
CA MET A 165 2.99 -4.03 -0.96
C MET A 165 3.59 -4.33 0.40
N VAL A 166 2.77 -4.83 1.34
CA VAL A 166 3.26 -5.20 2.68
C VAL A 166 4.15 -6.44 2.60
N VAL A 167 3.87 -7.34 1.67
CA VAL A 167 4.64 -8.57 1.43
C VAL A 167 5.00 -8.64 -0.05
N ALA A 168 6.28 -8.89 -0.35
CA ALA A 168 6.74 -9.17 -1.70
C ALA A 168 6.32 -10.60 -2.11
N GLY A 169 5.15 -10.71 -2.74
CA GLY A 169 4.57 -11.93 -3.28
C GLY A 169 4.93 -12.17 -4.74
N ASP A 170 4.04 -12.86 -5.45
CA ASP A 170 4.22 -13.26 -6.86
C ASP A 170 4.43 -12.05 -7.78
N HIS A 171 3.54 -11.05 -7.71
CA HIS A 171 3.65 -9.83 -8.50
C HIS A 171 4.96 -9.07 -8.29
N ALA A 172 5.44 -8.97 -7.05
CA ALA A 172 6.70 -8.27 -6.79
C ALA A 172 7.92 -9.03 -7.33
N ASN A 173 7.87 -10.36 -7.32
CA ASN A 173 9.01 -11.19 -7.73
C ASN A 173 9.01 -11.55 -9.22
N ASN A 174 7.83 -11.71 -9.81
CA ASN A 174 7.70 -12.17 -11.19
C ASN A 174 7.35 -11.03 -12.16
N ASP A 175 6.35 -10.18 -11.84
CA ASP A 175 5.93 -9.13 -12.75
C ASP A 175 6.81 -7.86 -12.64
N MET A 176 7.31 -7.54 -11.43
CA MET A 176 8.14 -6.35 -11.22
C MET A 176 9.64 -6.62 -11.34
N ALA A 177 10.10 -7.78 -10.93
CA ALA A 177 11.52 -8.14 -10.86
C ALA A 177 11.85 -9.43 -11.63
N GLY A 178 10.95 -9.93 -12.47
CA GLY A 178 11.18 -11.06 -13.35
C GLY A 178 12.10 -10.75 -14.53
N ASP A 179 12.60 -11.79 -15.17
CA ASP A 179 13.54 -11.70 -16.31
C ASP A 179 12.83 -11.69 -17.69
N ASP A 180 11.54 -11.39 -17.76
CA ASP A 180 10.74 -11.39 -19.01
C ASP A 180 10.94 -10.14 -19.85
#